data_ed9d7b7953770e04df58fabd33ae40d1
#
_entry.id   ed9d7b7953770e04df58fabd33ae40d1
#
_cell.length_a   1.000
_cell.length_b   1.000
_cell.length_c   1.000
_cell.angle_alpha   90.00
_cell.angle_beta   90.00
_cell.angle_gamma   90.00
#
_symmetry.space_group_name_H-M   'P 1'
#
loop_
_entity.id
_entity.type
_entity.pdbx_description
1 polymer ?
#
loop_
_entity_poly.entity_id
_entity_poly.type
_entity_poly.pdbx_seq_one_letter_code
_entity_poly.pdbx_strand_id
1 'polypeptide(L)'
;VEFDEVSIALDIKTITEDTIVVKDITISGPRITYEHSTNGSNIDTIKKNVDSYLGSGKGSSEKKSGGEGGKKLIVEKLSILNGKANVSASILQGKTMSVDLPNIVLKDIGKSKGGATPGEVASKVIDSLQKNINGAVKHLNLDQVKEVVGSVVSGAKDMLEKGTSGTKDLVENNPMGDAVKGIFGN
;
A
#
# COMPACT_ATOMS: atom_id res chain seq x y z
N VAL A 1 -0.67 -6.04 -7.58
CA VAL A 1 0.75 -5.98 -7.21
C VAL A 1 1.52 -6.82 -8.21
N GLU A 2 2.57 -6.28 -8.76
CA GLU A 2 3.53 -6.95 -9.64
C GLU A 2 4.91 -6.88 -8.98
N PHE A 3 5.83 -7.78 -9.31
CA PHE A 3 7.20 -7.77 -8.83
C PHE A 3 8.12 -8.43 -9.88
N ASP A 4 9.39 -8.09 -9.86
CA ASP A 4 10.35 -8.64 -10.82
C ASP A 4 10.85 -10.01 -10.37
N GLU A 5 11.13 -10.18 -9.09
CA GLU A 5 11.66 -11.42 -8.53
C GLU A 5 11.25 -11.58 -7.05
N VAL A 6 11.01 -12.83 -6.65
CA VAL A 6 10.90 -13.23 -5.25
C VAL A 6 11.86 -14.41 -5.02
N SER A 7 12.77 -14.27 -4.07
CA SER A 7 13.64 -15.33 -3.61
C SER A 7 13.40 -15.66 -2.14
N ILE A 8 13.48 -16.94 -1.79
CA ILE A 8 13.29 -17.41 -0.42
C ILE A 8 14.38 -18.45 -0.11
N ALA A 9 15.11 -18.22 0.97
CA ALA A 9 16.09 -19.17 1.50
C ALA A 9 15.57 -19.73 2.84
N LEU A 10 15.47 -21.06 2.92
CA LEU A 10 14.99 -21.78 4.10
C LEU A 10 16.14 -22.49 4.80
N ASP A 11 16.06 -22.65 6.11
CA ASP A 11 16.84 -23.67 6.82
C ASP A 11 16.14 -25.02 6.69
N ILE A 12 16.64 -25.86 5.79
CA ILE A 12 16.05 -27.16 5.47
C ILE A 12 15.96 -28.09 6.69
N LYS A 13 16.81 -27.89 7.71
CA LYS A 13 16.80 -28.70 8.94
C LYS A 13 15.54 -28.45 9.76
N THR A 14 14.90 -27.30 9.60
CA THR A 14 13.73 -26.90 10.38
C THR A 14 12.40 -27.18 9.67
N ILE A 15 12.40 -27.69 8.45
CA ILE A 15 11.16 -27.91 7.67
C ILE A 15 10.21 -28.89 8.35
N THR A 16 10.75 -29.88 9.07
CA THR A 16 9.97 -30.89 9.81
C THR A 16 9.58 -30.42 11.22
N GLU A 17 10.21 -29.37 11.72
CA GLU A 17 9.95 -28.83 13.06
C GLU A 17 8.63 -28.01 13.11
N ASP A 18 8.15 -27.74 14.33
CA ASP A 18 6.96 -26.88 14.56
C ASP A 18 7.24 -25.42 14.16
N THR A 19 8.50 -25.01 14.16
CA THR A 19 8.95 -23.68 13.75
C THR A 19 9.94 -23.79 12.61
N ILE A 20 9.56 -23.25 11.44
CA ILE A 20 10.40 -23.18 10.26
C ILE A 20 11.22 -21.90 10.30
N VAL A 21 12.52 -22.02 10.07
CA VAL A 21 13.41 -20.86 9.95
C VAL A 21 13.57 -20.48 8.48
N VAL A 22 13.14 -19.28 8.15
CA VAL A 22 13.36 -18.61 6.87
C VAL A 22 14.53 -17.67 7.03
N LYS A 23 15.66 -17.98 6.39
CA LYS A 23 16.88 -17.18 6.50
C LYS A 23 16.79 -15.85 5.77
N ASP A 24 16.26 -15.88 4.56
CA ASP A 24 16.12 -14.67 3.74
C ASP A 24 14.85 -14.75 2.88
N ILE A 25 14.15 -13.63 2.80
CA ILE A 25 13.12 -13.38 1.80
C ILE A 25 13.50 -12.07 1.12
N THR A 26 13.68 -12.10 -0.18
CA THR A 26 13.92 -10.89 -0.98
C THR A 26 12.84 -10.74 -2.04
N ILE A 27 12.20 -9.57 -2.06
CA ILE A 27 11.22 -9.15 -3.06
C ILE A 27 11.81 -7.96 -3.79
N SER A 28 12.07 -8.12 -5.08
CA SER A 28 12.70 -7.09 -5.93
C SER A 28 11.67 -6.47 -6.87
N GLY A 29 11.75 -5.14 -7.00
CA GLY A 29 10.95 -4.35 -7.94
C GLY A 29 9.43 -4.44 -7.76
N PRO A 30 8.88 -4.48 -6.53
CA PRO A 30 7.43 -4.53 -6.39
C PRO A 30 6.80 -3.23 -6.90
N ARG A 31 5.77 -3.37 -7.75
CA ARG A 31 4.90 -2.30 -8.22
C ARG A 31 3.55 -2.41 -7.53
N ILE A 32 3.26 -1.45 -6.67
CA ILE A 32 2.09 -1.45 -5.78
C ILE A 32 1.14 -0.36 -6.23
N THR A 33 -0.12 -0.69 -6.49
CA THR A 33 -1.17 0.32 -6.68
C THR A 33 -1.68 0.74 -5.30
N TYR A 34 -1.56 2.02 -5.00
CA TYR A 34 -2.08 2.65 -3.79
C TYR A 34 -3.23 3.58 -4.16
N GLU A 35 -4.42 3.21 -3.75
CA GLU A 35 -5.64 3.98 -3.97
C GLU A 35 -6.10 4.57 -2.63
N HIS A 36 -6.27 5.89 -2.60
CA HIS A 36 -6.76 6.60 -1.43
C HIS A 36 -8.07 7.32 -1.75
N SER A 37 -9.05 7.12 -0.88
CA SER A 37 -10.37 7.76 -0.96
C SER A 37 -10.76 8.36 0.39
N THR A 38 -11.91 9.02 0.47
CA THR A 38 -12.48 9.53 1.72
C THR A 38 -12.71 8.44 2.79
N ASN A 39 -12.82 7.19 2.37
CA ASN A 39 -13.08 6.04 3.26
C ASN A 39 -11.79 5.27 3.64
N GLY A 40 -10.62 5.80 3.31
CA GLY A 40 -9.33 5.15 3.55
C GLY A 40 -8.68 4.62 2.27
N SER A 41 -7.68 3.76 2.42
CA SER A 41 -6.94 3.20 1.29
C SER A 41 -7.25 1.72 1.04
N ASN A 42 -6.91 1.24 -0.16
CA ASN A 42 -6.97 -0.19 -0.47
C ASN A 42 -6.03 -1.01 0.42
N ILE A 43 -4.90 -0.44 0.86
CA ILE A 43 -3.99 -1.10 1.81
C ILE A 43 -4.62 -1.23 3.20
N ASP A 44 -5.39 -0.23 3.65
CA ASP A 44 -6.15 -0.32 4.92
C ASP A 44 -7.17 -1.46 4.86
N THR A 45 -7.81 -1.64 3.71
CA THR A 45 -8.76 -2.74 3.48
C THR A 45 -8.06 -4.10 3.52
N ILE A 46 -6.91 -4.24 2.85
CA ILE A 46 -6.10 -5.47 2.89
C ILE A 46 -5.67 -5.76 4.33
N LYS A 47 -5.18 -4.75 5.06
CA LYS A 47 -4.80 -4.90 6.47
C LYS A 47 -5.97 -5.39 7.32
N LYS A 48 -7.14 -4.75 7.23
CA LYS A 48 -8.35 -5.19 7.95
C LYS A 48 -8.72 -6.63 7.66
N ASN A 49 -8.60 -7.07 6.41
CA ASN A 49 -8.89 -8.45 6.03
C ASN A 49 -7.89 -9.43 6.66
N VAL A 50 -6.60 -9.10 6.67
CA VAL A 50 -5.56 -9.92 7.33
C VAL A 50 -5.79 -9.97 8.84
N ASP A 51 -6.02 -8.81 9.48
CA ASP A 51 -6.26 -8.73 10.92
C ASP A 51 -7.56 -9.47 11.32
N SER A 52 -8.60 -9.42 10.50
CA SER A 52 -9.85 -10.18 10.70
C SER A 52 -9.61 -11.68 10.59
N TYR A 53 -8.79 -12.11 9.63
CA TYR A 53 -8.41 -13.51 9.50
C TYR A 53 -7.64 -14.01 10.73
N LEU A 54 -6.73 -13.19 11.26
CA LEU A 54 -5.96 -13.48 12.48
C LEU A 54 -6.84 -13.46 13.73
N GLY A 55 -7.81 -12.54 13.81
CA GLY A 55 -8.73 -12.40 14.95
C GLY A 55 -9.82 -13.47 15.00
N SER A 56 -10.23 -14.02 13.86
CA SER A 56 -11.28 -15.05 13.76
C SER A 56 -10.85 -16.40 14.35
N GLY A 57 -9.58 -16.59 14.69
CA GLY A 57 -9.08 -17.79 15.40
C GLY A 57 -9.51 -17.89 16.86
N LYS A 58 -10.21 -16.89 17.42
CA LYS A 58 -10.61 -16.87 18.84
C LYS A 58 -12.06 -17.27 19.13
N GLY A 59 -12.86 -17.67 18.16
CA GLY A 59 -14.29 -17.79 18.44
C GLY A 59 -15.20 -18.70 17.63
N SER A 60 -14.76 -19.62 16.80
CA SER A 60 -15.70 -20.59 16.21
C SER A 60 -15.06 -21.95 15.97
N SER A 61 -15.76 -22.96 16.47
CA SER A 61 -15.43 -24.39 16.47
C SER A 61 -15.51 -25.03 15.06
N GLU A 62 -14.82 -24.48 14.09
CA GLU A 62 -14.55 -25.18 12.84
C GLU A 62 -13.06 -25.10 12.54
N LYS A 63 -12.40 -26.25 12.68
CA LYS A 63 -11.02 -26.52 12.29
C LYS A 63 -10.83 -26.20 10.80
N LYS A 64 -10.53 -24.94 10.46
CA LYS A 64 -9.92 -24.58 9.17
C LYS A 64 -8.47 -24.22 9.42
N SER A 65 -7.59 -24.93 8.77
CA SER A 65 -6.13 -24.95 8.84
C SER A 65 -5.50 -23.54 8.84
N GLY A 66 -5.31 -22.95 10.02
CA GLY A 66 -4.69 -21.63 10.22
C GLY A 66 -4.65 -21.19 11.68
N GLY A 67 -5.36 -21.88 12.59
CA GLY A 67 -5.36 -21.64 14.03
C GLY A 67 -4.38 -22.57 14.76
N GLU A 68 -3.97 -22.20 15.92
CA GLU A 68 -3.11 -22.78 17.00
C GLU A 68 -2.37 -24.13 16.80
N GLY A 69 -2.47 -24.81 15.66
CA GLY A 69 -1.76 -26.04 15.29
C GLY A 69 -0.94 -25.91 14.00
N GLY A 70 -0.84 -24.70 13.40
CA GLY A 70 -0.04 -24.46 12.21
C GLY A 70 1.44 -24.23 12.54
N LYS A 71 2.35 -24.60 11.60
CA LYS A 71 3.77 -24.30 11.74
C LYS A 71 4.01 -22.80 11.91
N LYS A 72 4.90 -22.45 12.83
CA LYS A 72 5.35 -21.09 13.06
C LYS A 72 6.54 -20.76 12.16
N LEU A 73 6.81 -19.49 11.96
CA LEU A 73 7.90 -18.99 11.15
C LEU A 73 8.80 -18.09 11.99
N ILE A 74 10.10 -18.26 11.84
CA ILE A 74 11.09 -17.25 12.19
C ILE A 74 11.68 -16.77 10.90
N VAL A 75 11.51 -15.48 10.57
CA VAL A 75 12.11 -14.88 9.39
C VAL A 75 13.27 -14.03 9.85
N GLU A 76 14.50 -14.50 9.57
CA GLU A 76 15.70 -13.80 10.00
C GLU A 76 15.87 -12.48 9.26
N LYS A 77 15.58 -12.45 7.95
CA LYS A 77 15.63 -11.24 7.14
C LYS A 77 14.58 -11.27 6.04
N LEU A 78 13.87 -10.16 5.90
CA LEU A 78 12.98 -9.90 4.77
C LEU A 78 13.33 -8.54 4.16
N SER A 79 13.62 -8.54 2.87
CA SER A 79 14.02 -7.35 2.12
C SER A 79 13.00 -7.06 1.01
N ILE A 80 12.58 -5.81 0.90
CA ILE A 80 11.78 -5.30 -0.23
C ILE A 80 12.62 -4.20 -0.87
N LEU A 81 13.06 -4.43 -2.09
CA LEU A 81 14.05 -3.60 -2.78
C LEU A 81 13.46 -2.99 -4.05
N ASN A 82 13.86 -1.74 -4.34
CA ASN A 82 13.51 -1.05 -5.58
C ASN A 82 11.99 -0.98 -5.83
N GLY A 83 11.20 -0.84 -4.75
CA GLY A 83 9.74 -0.76 -4.83
C GLY A 83 9.25 0.55 -5.43
N LYS A 84 8.12 0.49 -6.13
CA LYS A 84 7.39 1.66 -6.64
C LYS A 84 5.92 1.59 -6.21
N ALA A 85 5.35 2.72 -5.85
CA ALA A 85 3.92 2.85 -5.63
C ALA A 85 3.30 3.74 -6.71
N ASN A 86 2.29 3.22 -7.39
CA ASN A 86 1.42 4.00 -8.26
C ASN A 86 0.27 4.52 -7.42
N VAL A 87 0.33 5.79 -7.08
CA VAL A 87 -0.62 6.47 -6.20
C VAL A 87 -1.77 7.01 -7.05
N SER A 88 -2.97 6.60 -6.73
CA SER A 88 -4.22 7.18 -7.24
C SER A 88 -5.03 7.70 -6.06
N ALA A 89 -5.50 8.92 -6.17
CA ALA A 89 -6.35 9.52 -5.17
C ALA A 89 -7.50 10.26 -5.86
N SER A 90 -8.64 10.40 -5.19
CA SER A 90 -9.80 11.14 -5.71
C SER A 90 -9.41 12.57 -6.12
N ILE A 91 -8.47 13.18 -5.39
CA ILE A 91 -7.95 14.51 -5.66
C ILE A 91 -7.16 14.59 -6.99
N LEU A 92 -6.63 13.48 -7.49
CA LEU A 92 -5.89 13.41 -8.75
C LEU A 92 -6.80 13.17 -9.97
N GLN A 93 -8.12 13.18 -9.80
CA GLN A 93 -9.11 13.02 -10.88
C GLN A 93 -8.86 11.80 -11.77
N GLY A 94 -8.46 10.68 -11.17
CA GLY A 94 -8.18 9.45 -11.91
C GLY A 94 -6.79 9.38 -12.53
N LYS A 95 -5.95 10.41 -12.36
CA LYS A 95 -4.53 10.33 -12.73
C LYS A 95 -3.76 9.55 -11.67
N THR A 96 -2.71 8.88 -12.08
CA THR A 96 -1.80 8.16 -11.21
C THR A 96 -0.44 8.83 -11.18
N MET A 97 0.18 8.84 -10.02
CA MET A 97 1.57 9.28 -9.84
C MET A 97 2.40 8.10 -9.35
N SER A 98 3.57 7.89 -9.96
CA SER A 98 4.50 6.87 -9.50
C SER A 98 5.50 7.47 -8.53
N VAL A 99 5.69 6.83 -7.38
CA VAL A 99 6.69 7.21 -6.37
C VAL A 99 7.61 6.03 -6.08
N ASP A 100 8.89 6.31 -5.94
CA ASP A 100 9.85 5.31 -5.51
C ASP A 100 9.71 5.08 -4.00
N LEU A 101 9.70 3.81 -3.60
CA LEU A 101 9.68 3.43 -2.20
C LEU A 101 11.10 3.19 -1.71
N PRO A 102 11.43 3.64 -0.48
CA PRO A 102 12.71 3.28 0.13
C PRO A 102 12.78 1.77 0.31
N ASN A 103 14.00 1.23 0.28
CA ASN A 103 14.21 -0.18 0.58
C ASN A 103 13.79 -0.49 2.01
N ILE A 104 13.04 -1.57 2.17
CA ILE A 104 12.53 -2.03 3.47
C ILE A 104 13.30 -3.28 3.85
N VAL A 105 13.83 -3.30 5.07
CA VAL A 105 14.50 -4.48 5.64
C VAL A 105 13.89 -4.74 7.00
N LEU A 106 13.24 -5.88 7.14
CA LEU A 106 12.72 -6.40 8.39
C LEU A 106 13.61 -7.55 8.86
N LYS A 107 13.91 -7.60 10.15
CA LYS A 107 14.78 -8.63 10.74
C LYS A 107 14.10 -9.32 11.90
N ASP A 108 14.49 -10.56 12.13
CA ASP A 108 14.14 -11.36 13.31
C ASP A 108 12.62 -11.44 13.60
N ILE A 109 11.80 -11.53 12.53
CA ILE A 109 10.34 -11.63 12.70
C ILE A 109 10.03 -12.98 13.37
N GLY A 110 9.31 -12.92 14.50
CA GLY A 110 8.91 -14.09 15.28
C GLY A 110 9.97 -14.61 16.25
N LYS A 111 11.23 -14.19 16.15
CA LYS A 111 12.34 -14.73 16.95
C LYS A 111 12.13 -14.61 18.47
N SER A 112 11.65 -13.45 18.94
CA SER A 112 11.45 -13.19 20.38
C SER A 112 10.30 -13.98 21.00
N LYS A 113 9.41 -14.57 20.18
CA LYS A 113 8.21 -15.30 20.61
C LYS A 113 8.25 -16.80 20.29
N GLY A 114 9.42 -17.31 19.86
CA GLY A 114 9.56 -18.71 19.42
C GLY A 114 8.83 -19.02 18.10
N GLY A 115 8.59 -18.01 17.30
CA GLY A 115 7.94 -18.07 15.99
C GLY A 115 6.72 -17.15 15.89
N ALA A 116 6.40 -16.74 14.68
CA ALA A 116 5.22 -15.97 14.31
C ALA A 116 4.33 -16.84 13.40
N THR A 117 3.04 -16.61 13.39
CA THR A 117 2.14 -17.21 12.41
C THR A 117 2.40 -16.56 11.02
N PRO A 118 2.11 -17.26 9.92
CA PRO A 118 2.20 -16.66 8.58
C PRO A 118 1.44 -15.34 8.45
N GLY A 119 0.29 -15.22 9.11
CA GLY A 119 -0.50 -14.00 9.13
C GLY A 119 0.16 -12.85 9.89
N GLU A 120 0.82 -13.12 11.04
CA GLU A 120 1.59 -12.10 11.76
C GLU A 120 2.79 -11.61 10.93
N VAL A 121 3.43 -12.48 10.15
CA VAL A 121 4.48 -12.08 9.20
C VAL A 121 3.88 -11.17 8.13
N ALA A 122 2.76 -11.56 7.52
CA ALA A 122 2.06 -10.78 6.50
C ALA A 122 1.65 -9.39 7.04
N SER A 123 1.07 -9.33 8.25
CA SER A 123 0.68 -8.06 8.89
C SER A 123 1.87 -7.12 9.06
N LYS A 124 3.02 -7.62 9.52
CA LYS A 124 4.24 -6.81 9.65
C LYS A 124 4.74 -6.25 8.31
N VAL A 125 4.65 -7.04 7.25
CA VAL A 125 5.03 -6.60 5.89
C VAL A 125 4.09 -5.50 5.43
N ILE A 126 2.77 -5.68 5.58
CA ILE A 126 1.75 -4.70 5.21
C ILE A 126 1.93 -3.39 6.00
N ASP A 127 2.14 -3.46 7.31
CA ASP A 127 2.40 -2.28 8.16
C ASP A 127 3.62 -1.49 7.68
N SER A 128 4.69 -2.21 7.34
CA SER A 128 5.91 -1.60 6.85
C SER A 128 5.73 -0.95 5.48
N LEU A 129 5.04 -1.62 4.57
CA LEU A 129 4.69 -1.08 3.25
C LEU A 129 3.83 0.18 3.39
N GLN A 130 2.76 0.13 4.19
CA GLN A 130 1.86 1.26 4.43
C GLN A 130 2.61 2.47 4.98
N LYS A 131 3.48 2.25 5.99
CA LYS A 131 4.31 3.32 6.56
C LYS A 131 5.21 3.97 5.50
N ASN A 132 5.84 3.17 4.65
CA ASN A 132 6.75 3.67 3.61
C ASN A 132 5.99 4.37 2.48
N ILE A 133 4.84 3.84 2.04
CA ILE A 133 3.97 4.50 1.06
C ILE A 133 3.49 5.85 1.61
N ASN A 134 2.97 5.90 2.83
CA ASN A 134 2.52 7.14 3.46
C ASN A 134 3.67 8.15 3.61
N GLY A 135 4.89 7.68 3.92
CA GLY A 135 6.09 8.51 3.94
C GLY A 135 6.41 9.09 2.55
N ALA A 136 6.46 8.24 1.53
CA ALA A 136 6.75 8.66 0.16
C ALA A 136 5.70 9.66 -0.38
N VAL A 137 4.41 9.40 -0.11
CA VAL A 137 3.31 10.30 -0.52
C VAL A 137 3.40 11.67 0.17
N LYS A 138 3.80 11.73 1.44
CA LYS A 138 4.00 13.01 2.14
C LYS A 138 5.15 13.85 1.57
N HIS A 139 6.11 13.20 0.94
CA HIS A 139 7.24 13.87 0.27
C HIS A 139 6.96 14.20 -1.20
N LEU A 140 5.78 13.85 -1.74
CA LEU A 140 5.36 14.33 -3.03
C LEU A 140 5.31 15.87 -2.97
N ASN A 141 6.20 16.52 -3.73
CA ASN A 141 6.25 17.96 -3.82
C ASN A 141 4.89 18.50 -4.26
N LEU A 142 4.34 19.45 -3.51
CA LEU A 142 3.14 20.22 -3.88
C LEU A 142 3.21 20.77 -5.31
N ASP A 143 4.42 21.04 -5.82
CA ASP A 143 4.64 21.50 -7.18
C ASP A 143 4.35 20.43 -8.24
N GLN A 144 4.69 19.16 -7.98
CA GLN A 144 4.32 18.04 -8.86
C GLN A 144 2.81 17.82 -8.86
N VAL A 145 2.16 17.96 -7.71
CA VAL A 145 0.70 17.88 -7.61
C VAL A 145 0.04 19.04 -8.34
N LYS A 146 0.59 20.26 -8.22
CA LYS A 146 0.13 21.45 -8.96
C LYS A 146 0.32 21.31 -10.46
N GLU A 147 1.42 20.73 -10.92
CA GLU A 147 1.69 20.48 -12.33
C GLU A 147 0.68 19.48 -12.92
N VAL A 148 0.40 18.40 -12.21
CA VAL A 148 -0.61 17.40 -12.59
C VAL A 148 -2.01 18.01 -12.59
N VAL A 149 -2.38 18.78 -11.57
CA VAL A 149 -3.68 19.47 -11.48
C VAL A 149 -3.74 20.65 -12.44
N GLY A 150 -2.66 21.43 -12.55
CA GLY A 150 -2.57 22.59 -13.45
C GLY A 150 -2.70 22.22 -14.92
N SER A 151 -2.16 21.07 -15.34
CA SER A 151 -2.31 20.57 -16.72
C SER A 151 -3.77 20.20 -17.04
N VAL A 152 -4.58 19.81 -16.04
CA VAL A 152 -6.03 19.57 -16.21
C VAL A 152 -6.79 20.86 -16.39
N VAL A 153 -6.46 21.87 -15.58
CA VAL A 153 -7.11 23.19 -15.66
C VAL A 153 -6.75 23.89 -16.98
N SER A 154 -5.51 23.78 -17.44
CA SER A 154 -5.08 24.34 -18.74
C SER A 154 -5.76 23.63 -19.90
N GLY A 155 -5.82 22.29 -19.88
CA GLY A 155 -6.50 21.51 -20.92
C GLY A 155 -8.02 21.77 -20.98
N ALA A 156 -8.65 21.97 -19.82
CA ALA A 156 -10.06 22.36 -19.74
C ALA A 156 -10.28 23.78 -20.28
N LYS A 157 -9.33 24.70 -20.04
CA LYS A 157 -9.38 26.07 -20.54
C LYS A 157 -9.19 26.14 -22.07
N ASP A 158 -8.28 25.35 -22.60
CA ASP A 158 -8.06 25.21 -24.05
C ASP A 158 -9.27 24.59 -24.77
N MET A 159 -9.96 23.64 -24.13
CA MET A 159 -11.22 23.07 -24.65
C MET A 159 -12.36 24.09 -24.60
N LEU A 160 -12.41 24.94 -23.59
CA LEU A 160 -13.39 26.03 -23.48
C LEU A 160 -13.15 27.15 -24.51
N GLU A 161 -11.91 27.46 -24.82
CA GLU A 161 -11.56 28.49 -25.83
C GLU A 161 -11.74 27.98 -27.26
N LYS A 162 -11.62 26.67 -27.51
CA LYS A 162 -11.79 26.05 -28.85
C LYS A 162 -13.18 25.53 -29.17
N GLY A 163 -14.09 25.46 -28.20
CA GLY A 163 -15.44 24.90 -28.34
C GLY A 163 -16.55 25.85 -27.93
N THR A 164 -17.06 26.62 -28.88
CA THR A 164 -18.44 27.18 -28.97
C THR A 164 -19.19 27.52 -27.67
N SER A 165 -19.61 28.79 -27.59
CA SER A 165 -20.83 29.34 -26.95
C SER A 165 -21.81 28.28 -26.43
N GLY A 166 -21.76 27.90 -25.15
CA GLY A 166 -22.82 27.07 -24.60
C GLY A 166 -22.64 26.49 -23.21
N THR A 167 -21.57 26.79 -22.49
CA THR A 167 -21.32 26.16 -21.21
C THR A 167 -20.96 27.12 -20.08
N LYS A 168 -21.80 28.16 -19.90
CA LYS A 168 -21.69 29.03 -18.71
C LYS A 168 -22.15 28.32 -17.42
N ASP A 169 -22.98 27.28 -17.53
CA ASP A 169 -23.58 26.61 -16.37
C ASP A 169 -22.70 25.52 -15.72
N LEU A 170 -21.55 25.14 -16.31
CA LEU A 170 -20.70 24.09 -15.78
C LEU A 170 -19.60 24.60 -14.83
N VAL A 171 -19.38 25.90 -14.70
CA VAL A 171 -18.34 26.47 -13.86
C VAL A 171 -18.83 26.79 -12.45
N GLU A 172 -20.13 27.00 -12.27
CA GLU A 172 -20.71 27.45 -11.00
C GLU A 172 -21.03 26.31 -10.01
N ASN A 173 -21.01 25.04 -10.47
CA ASN A 173 -21.31 23.88 -9.66
C ASN A 173 -20.18 22.83 -9.67
N ASN A 174 -18.92 23.27 -9.65
CA ASN A 174 -17.80 22.35 -9.61
C ASN A 174 -17.35 22.12 -8.15
N PRO A 175 -17.49 20.90 -7.60
CA PRO A 175 -17.10 20.58 -6.22
C PRO A 175 -15.59 20.70 -5.95
N MET A 176 -14.79 21.09 -6.97
CA MET A 176 -13.34 21.29 -6.84
C MET A 176 -12.95 22.60 -6.18
N GLY A 177 -13.78 23.65 -6.27
CA GLY A 177 -13.47 24.94 -5.64
C GLY A 177 -13.35 24.85 -4.12
N ASP A 178 -14.17 24.02 -3.50
CA ASP A 178 -14.20 23.83 -2.05
C ASP A 178 -13.12 22.85 -1.56
N ALA A 179 -12.78 21.82 -2.36
CA ALA A 179 -11.74 20.85 -1.99
C ALA A 179 -10.34 21.49 -1.95
N VAL A 180 -10.06 22.43 -2.85
CA VAL A 180 -8.77 23.15 -2.89
C VAL A 180 -8.69 24.18 -1.75
N LYS A 181 -9.79 24.83 -1.38
CA LYS A 181 -9.82 25.73 -0.23
C LYS A 181 -9.57 25.03 1.11
N GLY A 182 -10.04 23.79 1.27
CA GLY A 182 -9.81 23.00 2.48
C GLY A 182 -8.37 22.50 2.66
N ILE A 183 -7.57 22.48 1.59
CA ILE A 183 -6.18 22.02 1.62
C ILE A 183 -5.18 23.17 1.82
N PHE A 184 -5.54 24.37 1.38
CA PHE A 184 -4.65 25.54 1.38
C PHE A 184 -5.10 26.69 2.29
N GLY A 185 -6.20 26.53 3.02
CA GLY A 185 -6.72 27.52 3.95
C GLY A 185 -6.53 27.09 5.39
N ASN A 186 -5.31 27.29 5.93
CA ASN A 186 -5.01 27.75 7.28
C ASN A 186 -3.51 27.85 7.46
#